data_022fd6b671856bbade07972be59081c9
#
_entry.id   022fd6b671856bbade07972be59081c9
#
_cell.length_a   1.000
_cell.length_b   1.000
_cell.length_c   1.000
_cell.angle_alpha   90.00
_cell.angle_beta   90.00
_cell.angle_gamma   90.00
#
_symmetry.space_group_name_H-M   'P 1'
#
loop_
_entity.id
_entity.type
_entity.pdbx_description
1 polymer ?
#
loop_
_entity_poly.entity_id
_entity_poly.type
_entity_poly.pdbx_seq_one_letter_code
_entity_poly.pdbx_strand_id
1 'polypeptide(L)'
;IRHMPNVLPDNSEQPSSARALRQSLKQTQADNTHLRLYLNFGHQLFEQGWGLSTAHSMLDALATLVSAQHALLAIESSGKLLVYCQIGQTLPVGTRIPMMGILATMLKNPVRFATYENRNTQLWTHGDIQHHECLIPLALGQHGKGIIAFSGKKLTLQTAEIESLQAIAGTTALAITQHLGPARSEVDQSMLESLTPREREILALLPAGMSNNELGAKLGIAAGTAKIHVERVLNKLGVKDRTQAAVKAVELGYKS
;
A
#
# COMPACT_ATOMS: atom_id res chain seq x y z
N ILE A 1 -14.40 67.65 49.79
CA ILE A 1 -14.68 66.19 49.71
C ILE A 1 -14.97 65.87 48.25
N ARG A 2 -13.97 65.36 47.50
CA ARG A 2 -14.12 64.94 46.11
C ARG A 2 -14.44 63.39 46.11
N HIS A 3 -15.59 63.07 45.57
CA HIS A 3 -16.00 61.68 45.28
C HIS A 3 -15.13 61.18 44.15
N MET A 4 -14.37 60.11 44.38
CA MET A 4 -13.76 59.27 43.34
C MET A 4 -14.75 58.23 42.92
N PRO A 5 -14.98 57.99 41.62
CA PRO A 5 -15.76 56.89 41.18
C PRO A 5 -14.93 55.57 41.29
N ASN A 6 -15.51 54.58 41.93
CA ASN A 6 -14.99 53.21 42.04
C ASN A 6 -15.16 52.52 40.69
N VAL A 7 -14.11 52.48 39.88
CA VAL A 7 -14.10 51.71 38.63
C VAL A 7 -13.82 50.27 38.98
N LEU A 8 -14.83 49.45 38.97
CA LEU A 8 -14.68 47.97 39.01
C LEU A 8 -13.95 47.55 37.72
N PRO A 9 -12.98 46.62 37.80
CA PRO A 9 -12.31 46.11 36.60
C PRO A 9 -13.31 45.39 35.71
N ASP A 10 -13.31 45.77 34.43
CA ASP A 10 -14.10 45.18 33.36
C ASP A 10 -13.73 43.70 33.20
N ASN A 11 -14.66 42.83 33.52
CA ASN A 11 -14.49 41.37 33.53
C ASN A 11 -14.78 40.77 32.15
N SER A 12 -14.61 41.52 31.05
CA SER A 12 -14.92 41.10 29.68
C SER A 12 -13.83 40.23 28.99
N GLU A 13 -12.67 40.03 29.65
CA GLU A 13 -11.56 39.24 29.03
C GLU A 13 -11.54 37.73 29.35
N GLN A 14 -12.41 37.23 30.25
CA GLN A 14 -12.35 35.83 30.65
C GLN A 14 -12.89 34.80 29.66
N PRO A 15 -13.86 35.10 28.75
CA PRO A 15 -14.33 34.04 27.83
C PRO A 15 -13.38 33.71 26.69
N SER A 16 -12.50 34.61 26.29
CA SER A 16 -11.55 34.41 25.19
C SER A 16 -10.37 33.52 25.60
N SER A 17 -9.82 33.66 26.79
CA SER A 17 -8.70 32.88 27.31
C SER A 17 -9.11 31.42 27.61
N ALA A 18 -10.29 31.21 28.19
CA ALA A 18 -10.82 29.87 28.45
C ALA A 18 -11.13 29.11 27.15
N ARG A 19 -11.60 29.80 26.12
CA ARG A 19 -11.85 29.21 24.78
C ARG A 19 -10.53 28.84 24.09
N ALA A 20 -9.53 29.72 24.14
CA ALA A 20 -8.20 29.47 23.62
C ALA A 20 -7.51 28.31 24.32
N LEU A 21 -7.60 28.21 25.66
CA LEU A 21 -7.06 27.11 26.43
C LEU A 21 -7.73 25.77 26.07
N ARG A 22 -9.06 25.74 25.95
CA ARG A 22 -9.79 24.54 25.54
C ARG A 22 -9.41 24.10 24.11
N GLN A 23 -9.19 25.04 23.23
CA GLN A 23 -8.74 24.76 21.85
C GLN A 23 -7.33 24.22 21.85
N SER A 24 -6.40 24.81 22.61
CA SER A 24 -5.03 24.31 22.76
C SER A 24 -4.99 22.89 23.36
N LEU A 25 -5.77 22.63 24.41
CA LEU A 25 -5.87 21.27 24.99
C LEU A 25 -6.41 20.23 23.99
N LYS A 26 -7.44 20.59 23.23
CA LYS A 26 -7.97 19.69 22.18
C LYS A 26 -6.92 19.40 21.11
N GLN A 27 -6.19 20.42 20.69
CA GLN A 27 -5.11 20.26 19.70
C GLN A 27 -4.01 19.32 20.24
N THR A 28 -3.51 19.57 21.45
CA THR A 28 -2.50 18.71 22.08
C THR A 28 -2.97 17.28 22.25
N GLN A 29 -4.25 17.05 22.57
CA GLN A 29 -4.82 15.71 22.66
C GLN A 29 -4.88 15.02 21.29
N ALA A 30 -5.27 15.75 20.24
CA ALA A 30 -5.28 15.23 18.88
C ALA A 30 -3.87 14.87 18.42
N ASP A 31 -2.90 15.76 18.60
CA ASP A 31 -1.49 15.53 18.25
C ASP A 31 -0.93 14.28 18.95
N ASN A 32 -1.24 14.09 20.24
CA ASN A 32 -0.84 12.90 20.99
C ASN A 32 -1.50 11.62 20.45
N THR A 33 -2.74 11.68 19.99
CA THR A 33 -3.45 10.53 19.41
C THR A 33 -2.80 10.13 18.10
N HIS A 34 -2.50 11.08 17.23
CA HIS A 34 -1.86 10.86 15.94
C HIS A 34 -0.45 10.28 16.12
N LEU A 35 0.32 10.82 17.06
CA LEU A 35 1.66 10.32 17.37
C LEU A 35 1.61 8.87 17.87
N ARG A 36 0.68 8.53 18.77
CA ARG A 36 0.50 7.15 19.27
C ARG A 36 0.14 6.19 18.14
N LEU A 37 -0.74 6.59 17.24
CA LEU A 37 -1.13 5.77 16.10
C LEU A 37 0.06 5.47 15.20
N TYR A 38 0.88 6.50 14.91
CA TYR A 38 2.09 6.36 14.13
C TYR A 38 3.12 5.45 14.79
N LEU A 39 3.37 5.62 16.10
CA LEU A 39 4.30 4.78 16.86
C LEU A 39 3.82 3.33 16.94
N ASN A 40 2.54 3.10 17.19
CA ASN A 40 1.97 1.75 17.22
C ASN A 40 2.10 1.04 15.87
N PHE A 41 1.84 1.73 14.78
CA PHE A 41 2.01 1.18 13.44
C PHE A 41 3.49 0.85 13.16
N GLY A 42 4.41 1.76 13.50
CA GLY A 42 5.85 1.53 13.38
C GLY A 42 6.32 0.32 14.19
N HIS A 43 5.84 0.17 15.41
CA HIS A 43 6.12 -0.97 16.27
C HIS A 43 5.59 -2.30 15.68
N GLN A 44 4.36 -2.31 15.20
CA GLN A 44 3.80 -3.50 14.53
C GLN A 44 4.60 -3.89 13.27
N LEU A 45 5.01 -2.90 12.46
CA LEU A 45 5.87 -3.16 11.30
C LEU A 45 7.22 -3.74 11.70
N PHE A 46 7.80 -3.26 12.80
CA PHE A 46 9.08 -3.76 13.30
C PHE A 46 8.98 -5.20 13.82
N GLU A 47 7.95 -5.52 14.59
CA GLU A 47 7.79 -6.85 15.19
C GLU A 47 7.27 -7.92 14.22
N GLN A 48 6.28 -7.57 13.42
CA GLN A 48 5.54 -8.54 12.59
C GLN A 48 5.86 -8.42 11.10
N GLY A 49 6.54 -7.33 10.69
CA GLY A 49 6.75 -7.00 9.29
C GLY A 49 5.45 -6.60 8.59
N TRP A 50 5.54 -6.44 7.27
CA TRP A 50 4.38 -6.18 6.44
C TRP A 50 3.64 -7.48 6.12
N GLY A 51 2.32 -7.49 6.30
CA GLY A 51 1.45 -8.62 5.99
C GLY A 51 -0.02 -8.23 6.10
N LEU A 52 -0.93 -9.18 5.86
CA LEU A 52 -2.38 -8.93 5.92
C LEU A 52 -2.83 -8.44 7.30
N SER A 53 -2.28 -8.99 8.38
CA SER A 53 -2.61 -8.59 9.76
C SER A 53 -2.23 -7.14 10.01
N THR A 54 -0.98 -6.76 9.69
CA THR A 54 -0.48 -5.39 9.87
C THR A 54 -1.23 -4.40 8.98
N ALA A 55 -1.51 -4.77 7.72
CA ALA A 55 -2.28 -3.96 6.79
C ALA A 55 -3.71 -3.72 7.29
N HIS A 56 -4.36 -4.76 7.82
CA HIS A 56 -5.72 -4.64 8.35
C HIS A 56 -5.77 -3.76 9.60
N SER A 57 -4.84 -3.98 10.56
CA SER A 57 -4.74 -3.15 11.78
C SER A 57 -4.49 -1.68 11.46
N MET A 58 -3.60 -1.41 10.51
CA MET A 58 -3.33 -0.05 10.01
C MET A 58 -4.59 0.57 9.40
N LEU A 59 -5.27 -0.17 8.52
CA LEU A 59 -6.44 0.32 7.81
C LEU A 59 -7.58 0.64 8.79
N ASP A 60 -7.79 -0.20 9.81
CA ASP A 60 -8.78 -0.02 10.88
C ASP A 60 -8.49 1.23 11.73
N ALA A 61 -7.24 1.39 12.13
CA ALA A 61 -6.80 2.56 12.90
C ALA A 61 -6.98 3.87 12.09
N LEU A 62 -6.64 3.86 10.81
CA LEU A 62 -6.83 5.02 9.93
C LEU A 62 -8.31 5.29 9.66
N ALA A 63 -9.13 4.27 9.44
CA ALA A 63 -10.57 4.43 9.28
C ALA A 63 -11.21 5.06 10.52
N THR A 64 -10.80 4.61 11.71
CA THR A 64 -11.24 5.18 12.99
C THR A 64 -10.82 6.64 13.11
N LEU A 65 -9.57 6.98 12.76
CA LEU A 65 -9.04 8.35 12.81
C LEU A 65 -9.90 9.33 12.00
N VAL A 66 -10.30 8.93 10.79
CA VAL A 66 -11.08 9.81 9.88
C VAL A 66 -12.58 9.58 9.98
N SER A 67 -13.04 8.78 10.96
CA SER A 67 -14.46 8.42 11.13
C SER A 67 -15.07 7.75 9.90
N ALA A 68 -14.26 6.98 9.15
CA ALA A 68 -14.72 6.23 8.01
C ALA A 68 -15.45 4.95 8.44
N GLN A 69 -16.51 4.60 7.72
CA GLN A 69 -17.25 3.35 7.92
C GLN A 69 -16.67 2.21 7.09
N HIS A 70 -16.01 2.55 6.01
CA HIS A 70 -15.45 1.60 5.05
C HIS A 70 -14.07 2.07 4.60
N ALA A 71 -13.17 1.13 4.44
CA ALA A 71 -11.83 1.40 3.94
C ALA A 71 -11.30 0.23 3.11
N LEU A 72 -10.42 0.50 2.17
CA LEU A 72 -9.68 -0.53 1.45
C LEU A 72 -8.26 -0.07 1.11
N LEU A 73 -7.37 -1.04 1.00
CA LEU A 73 -6.04 -0.90 0.44
C LEU A 73 -5.98 -1.72 -0.84
N ALA A 74 -5.59 -1.09 -1.94
CA ALA A 74 -5.35 -1.78 -3.20
C ALA A 74 -3.97 -1.44 -3.75
N ILE A 75 -3.31 -2.44 -4.33
CA ILE A 75 -1.93 -2.37 -4.82
C ILE A 75 -1.93 -2.78 -6.29
N GLU A 76 -1.10 -2.14 -7.09
CA GLU A 76 -0.96 -2.45 -8.51
C GLU A 76 -0.44 -3.88 -8.73
N SER A 77 -1.14 -4.59 -9.61
CA SER A 77 -0.77 -5.92 -10.08
C SER A 77 -1.21 -6.08 -11.54
N SER A 78 -0.25 -6.27 -12.42
CA SER A 78 -0.51 -6.45 -13.87
C SER A 78 -1.35 -5.31 -14.48
N GLY A 79 -1.00 -4.05 -14.19
CA GLY A 79 -1.66 -2.87 -14.74
C GLY A 79 -3.07 -2.57 -14.18
N LYS A 80 -3.47 -3.23 -13.11
CA LYS A 80 -4.73 -2.99 -12.38
C LYS A 80 -4.46 -2.88 -10.89
N LEU A 81 -5.33 -2.22 -10.15
CA LEU A 81 -5.27 -2.27 -8.69
C LEU A 81 -5.95 -3.54 -8.18
N LEU A 82 -5.25 -4.31 -7.38
CA LEU A 82 -5.78 -5.49 -6.70
C LEU A 82 -6.11 -5.12 -5.26
N VAL A 83 -7.34 -5.34 -4.82
CA VAL A 83 -7.75 -5.13 -3.43
C VAL A 83 -7.00 -6.11 -2.54
N TYR A 84 -6.14 -5.57 -1.67
CA TYR A 84 -5.26 -6.33 -0.78
C TYR A 84 -5.93 -6.62 0.58
N CYS A 85 -6.54 -5.61 1.19
CA CYS A 85 -7.38 -5.76 2.38
C CYS A 85 -8.48 -4.70 2.42
N GLN A 86 -9.51 -4.93 3.25
CA GLN A 86 -10.66 -4.05 3.33
C GLN A 86 -11.33 -4.10 4.71
N ILE A 87 -12.08 -3.04 5.03
CA ILE A 87 -12.89 -2.91 6.24
C ILE A 87 -14.29 -2.44 5.84
N GLY A 88 -15.31 -2.98 6.50
CA GLY A 88 -16.71 -2.67 6.21
C GLY A 88 -17.17 -3.27 4.89
N GLN A 89 -18.17 -2.63 4.27
CA GLN A 89 -18.74 -3.08 2.99
C GLN A 89 -18.08 -2.35 1.83
N THR A 90 -17.04 -2.96 1.28
CA THR A 90 -16.31 -2.48 0.10
C THR A 90 -16.17 -3.59 -0.95
N LEU A 91 -15.34 -3.34 -1.96
CA LEU A 91 -14.98 -4.38 -2.92
C LEU A 91 -14.26 -5.54 -2.23
N PRO A 92 -14.64 -6.79 -2.52
CA PRO A 92 -13.99 -7.95 -1.93
C PRO A 92 -12.48 -8.00 -2.19
N VAL A 93 -11.72 -8.57 -1.24
CA VAL A 93 -10.30 -8.85 -1.41
C VAL A 93 -10.09 -9.70 -2.68
N GLY A 94 -9.07 -9.37 -3.46
CA GLY A 94 -8.79 -9.99 -4.75
C GLY A 94 -9.51 -9.35 -5.95
N THR A 95 -10.43 -8.39 -5.72
CA THR A 95 -11.06 -7.65 -6.81
C THR A 95 -10.02 -6.82 -7.57
N ARG A 96 -10.09 -6.85 -8.90
CA ARG A 96 -9.22 -6.09 -9.79
C ARG A 96 -9.92 -4.85 -10.30
N ILE A 97 -9.39 -3.68 -9.96
CA ILE A 97 -9.94 -2.38 -10.30
C ILE A 97 -9.13 -1.79 -11.46
N PRO A 98 -9.76 -1.43 -12.59
CA PRO A 98 -9.06 -0.80 -13.70
C PRO A 98 -8.63 0.62 -13.31
N MET A 99 -7.38 0.97 -13.64
CA MET A 99 -6.84 2.32 -13.44
C MET A 99 -7.34 3.29 -14.53
N MET A 100 -8.59 3.71 -14.44
CA MET A 100 -9.23 4.60 -15.40
C MET A 100 -9.81 5.85 -14.73
N GLY A 101 -10.11 6.88 -15.51
CA GLY A 101 -10.75 8.11 -15.04
C GLY A 101 -9.96 8.80 -13.93
N ILE A 102 -10.63 9.05 -12.82
CA ILE A 102 -10.07 9.71 -11.62
C ILE A 102 -8.84 8.98 -11.08
N LEU A 103 -8.90 7.64 -10.99
CA LEU A 103 -7.77 6.82 -10.52
C LEU A 103 -6.53 6.98 -11.40
N ALA A 104 -6.71 6.97 -12.72
CA ALA A 104 -5.59 7.19 -13.64
C ALA A 104 -4.95 8.58 -13.45
N THR A 105 -5.77 9.60 -13.21
CA THR A 105 -5.30 10.96 -12.97
C THR A 105 -4.56 11.09 -11.65
N MET A 106 -5.11 10.55 -10.57
CA MET A 106 -4.48 10.56 -9.25
C MET A 106 -3.17 9.79 -9.21
N LEU A 107 -3.15 8.62 -9.84
CA LEU A 107 -2.00 7.74 -9.83
C LEU A 107 -0.88 8.21 -10.77
N LYS A 108 -1.12 9.17 -11.67
CA LYS A 108 -0.06 9.83 -12.46
C LYS A 108 0.82 10.73 -11.59
N ASN A 109 0.22 11.38 -10.58
CA ASN A 109 0.93 12.23 -9.62
C ASN A 109 0.55 11.84 -8.18
N PRO A 110 1.18 10.82 -7.58
CA PRO A 110 0.77 10.24 -6.30
C PRO A 110 1.07 11.10 -5.07
N VAL A 111 1.13 12.43 -5.21
CA VAL A 111 1.50 13.36 -4.13
C VAL A 111 0.28 14.00 -3.45
N ARG A 112 -0.91 13.89 -4.04
CA ARG A 112 -2.11 14.58 -3.52
C ARG A 112 -3.22 13.60 -3.23
N PHE A 113 -3.72 13.62 -1.99
CA PHE A 113 -5.00 12.98 -1.68
C PHE A 113 -6.14 13.74 -2.39
N ALA A 114 -7.22 13.04 -2.67
CA ALA A 114 -8.42 13.63 -3.24
C ALA A 114 -9.64 13.23 -2.40
N THR A 115 -10.50 14.21 -2.16
CA THR A 115 -11.79 14.02 -1.49
C THR A 115 -12.90 14.21 -2.49
N TYR A 116 -13.91 13.37 -2.41
CA TYR A 116 -15.10 13.44 -3.24
C TYR A 116 -16.34 13.42 -2.35
N GLU A 117 -17.22 14.37 -2.57
CA GLU A 117 -18.50 14.47 -1.89
C GLU A 117 -19.64 14.16 -2.87
N ASN A 118 -20.56 13.32 -2.43
CA ASN A 118 -21.86 13.09 -3.09
C ASN A 118 -21.83 12.89 -4.62
N ARG A 119 -20.89 12.15 -5.16
CA ARG A 119 -20.91 11.82 -6.57
C ARG A 119 -21.52 10.45 -6.81
N ASN A 120 -22.31 10.31 -7.87
CA ASN A 120 -22.92 9.05 -8.33
C ASN A 120 -21.91 7.97 -8.75
N THR A 121 -20.64 8.19 -8.56
CA THR A 121 -19.56 7.24 -8.80
C THR A 121 -19.09 6.69 -7.47
N GLN A 122 -19.86 5.80 -6.88
CA GLN A 122 -19.41 4.95 -5.78
C GLN A 122 -18.37 3.98 -6.32
N LEU A 123 -17.11 4.37 -6.23
CA LEU A 123 -16.01 3.54 -6.70
C LEU A 123 -15.82 2.29 -5.81
N TRP A 124 -16.27 2.34 -4.54
CA TRP A 124 -15.80 1.41 -3.52
C TRP A 124 -16.90 0.75 -2.68
N THR A 125 -18.13 1.26 -2.67
CA THR A 125 -19.20 0.73 -1.83
C THR A 125 -20.42 0.34 -2.66
N HIS A 126 -20.97 -0.83 -2.39
CA HIS A 126 -22.28 -1.23 -2.85
C HIS A 126 -23.31 -0.66 -1.87
N GLY A 127 -24.07 0.35 -2.24
CA GLY A 127 -25.19 0.85 -1.46
C GLY A 127 -25.24 2.37 -1.32
N ASP A 128 -26.08 2.86 -0.59
CA ASP A 128 -26.65 4.16 -0.36
C ASP A 128 -25.88 5.45 -0.72
N ILE A 129 -26.61 6.39 -1.21
CA ILE A 129 -26.31 7.48 -2.13
C ILE A 129 -25.53 8.68 -1.51
N GLN A 130 -25.19 8.70 -0.24
CA GLN A 130 -24.57 9.84 0.42
C GLN A 130 -23.34 9.46 1.23
N HIS A 131 -22.24 9.19 0.52
CA HIS A 131 -20.97 8.96 1.16
C HIS A 131 -19.90 9.97 0.70
N HIS A 132 -19.11 10.44 1.66
CA HIS A 132 -17.86 11.13 1.39
C HIS A 132 -16.79 10.09 1.13
N GLU A 133 -15.98 10.30 0.11
CA GLU A 133 -14.84 9.44 -0.21
C GLU A 133 -13.53 10.23 -0.13
N CYS A 134 -12.51 9.59 0.43
CA CYS A 134 -11.14 10.08 0.45
C CYS A 134 -10.22 9.03 -0.15
N LEU A 135 -9.41 9.43 -1.11
CA LEU A 135 -8.46 8.58 -1.79
C LEU A 135 -7.04 9.08 -1.54
N ILE A 136 -6.16 8.20 -1.06
CA ILE A 136 -4.76 8.51 -0.79
C ILE A 136 -3.92 7.63 -1.70
N PRO A 137 -3.23 8.21 -2.68
CA PRO A 137 -2.35 7.45 -3.55
C PRO A 137 -1.08 7.02 -2.82
N LEU A 138 -0.61 5.81 -3.12
CA LEU A 138 0.66 5.26 -2.67
C LEU A 138 1.63 5.17 -3.84
N ALA A 139 2.83 5.73 -3.66
CA ALA A 139 3.93 5.58 -4.59
C ALA A 139 4.81 4.41 -4.13
N LEU A 140 4.79 3.30 -4.86
CA LEU A 140 5.54 2.10 -4.52
C LEU A 140 6.85 1.98 -5.32
N GLY A 141 7.34 3.10 -5.85
CA GLY A 141 8.56 3.12 -6.64
C GLY A 141 8.47 2.20 -7.86
N GLN A 142 9.42 1.30 -7.99
CA GLN A 142 9.48 0.33 -9.09
C GLN A 142 8.37 -0.74 -9.04
N HIS A 143 7.68 -0.88 -7.91
CA HIS A 143 6.57 -1.83 -7.75
C HIS A 143 5.22 -1.26 -8.19
N GLY A 144 5.23 -0.09 -8.85
CA GLY A 144 4.01 0.54 -9.34
C GLY A 144 3.36 1.46 -8.30
N LYS A 145 2.08 1.33 -8.14
CA LYS A 145 1.23 2.27 -7.40
C LYS A 145 0.25 1.52 -6.52
N GLY A 146 -0.28 2.23 -5.53
CA GLY A 146 -1.35 1.73 -4.69
C GLY A 146 -2.29 2.84 -4.32
N ILE A 147 -3.32 2.51 -3.58
CA ILE A 147 -4.30 3.45 -3.07
C ILE A 147 -4.84 2.96 -1.73
N ILE A 148 -5.03 3.90 -0.80
CA ILE A 148 -5.88 3.72 0.36
C ILE A 148 -7.14 4.53 0.12
N ALA A 149 -8.30 3.91 0.24
CA ALA A 149 -9.59 4.57 0.07
C ALA A 149 -10.41 4.47 1.34
N PHE A 150 -11.06 5.56 1.70
CA PHE A 150 -11.99 5.65 2.82
C PHE A 150 -13.33 6.13 2.34
N SER A 151 -14.42 5.61 2.92
CA SER A 151 -15.75 6.16 2.71
C SER A 151 -16.60 6.12 3.97
N GLY A 152 -17.55 7.04 4.06
CA GLY A 152 -18.46 7.16 5.18
C GLY A 152 -19.46 8.30 5.01
N LYS A 153 -20.49 8.33 5.85
CA LYS A 153 -21.49 9.41 5.84
C LYS A 153 -20.87 10.78 6.13
N LYS A 154 -19.79 10.81 6.89
CA LYS A 154 -19.03 12.01 7.20
C LYS A 154 -17.59 11.60 7.51
N LEU A 155 -16.65 12.17 6.81
CA LEU A 155 -15.22 11.98 7.11
C LEU A 155 -14.69 13.18 7.88
N THR A 156 -13.82 12.93 8.87
CA THR A 156 -13.08 13.97 9.60
C THR A 156 -11.74 14.16 8.91
N LEU A 157 -11.60 15.25 8.15
CA LEU A 157 -10.42 15.52 7.32
C LEU A 157 -9.96 16.97 7.58
N GLN A 158 -9.51 17.23 8.82
CA GLN A 158 -8.82 18.48 9.15
C GLN A 158 -7.32 18.35 8.78
N THR A 159 -6.58 19.42 8.90
CA THR A 159 -5.16 19.44 8.52
C THR A 159 -4.33 18.36 9.24
N ALA A 160 -4.56 18.18 10.53
CA ALA A 160 -3.81 17.21 11.33
C ALA A 160 -4.08 15.73 10.92
N GLU A 161 -5.36 15.40 10.62
CA GLU A 161 -5.71 14.07 10.11
C GLU A 161 -5.09 13.83 8.73
N ILE A 162 -5.10 14.82 7.86
CA ILE A 162 -4.49 14.75 6.51
C ILE A 162 -2.99 14.52 6.60
N GLU A 163 -2.28 15.26 7.43
CA GLU A 163 -0.83 15.07 7.62
C GLU A 163 -0.50 13.68 8.16
N SER A 164 -1.29 13.19 9.11
CA SER A 164 -1.14 11.84 9.66
C SER A 164 -1.41 10.75 8.64
N LEU A 165 -2.46 10.90 7.83
CA LEU A 165 -2.76 10.00 6.73
C LEU A 165 -1.62 9.93 5.71
N GLN A 166 -1.05 11.08 5.34
CA GLN A 166 0.06 11.14 4.39
C GLN A 166 1.34 10.51 4.96
N ALA A 167 1.65 10.75 6.23
CA ALA A 167 2.81 10.17 6.89
C ALA A 167 2.69 8.62 6.97
N ILE A 168 1.52 8.11 7.37
CA ILE A 168 1.28 6.66 7.45
C ILE A 168 1.23 6.04 6.05
N ALA A 169 0.65 6.72 5.06
CA ALA A 169 0.67 6.26 3.67
C ALA A 169 2.11 6.13 3.13
N GLY A 170 2.99 7.08 3.43
CA GLY A 170 4.40 7.01 3.08
C GLY A 170 5.12 5.83 3.73
N THR A 171 4.91 5.63 5.04
CA THR A 171 5.47 4.48 5.77
C THR A 171 4.92 3.15 5.24
N THR A 172 3.63 3.11 4.93
CA THR A 172 2.97 1.95 4.32
C THR A 172 3.58 1.62 2.95
N ALA A 173 3.77 2.62 2.11
CA ALA A 173 4.39 2.44 0.81
C ALA A 173 5.82 1.88 0.93
N LEU A 174 6.61 2.38 1.88
CA LEU A 174 7.96 1.87 2.16
C LEU A 174 7.91 0.42 2.64
N ALA A 175 7.02 0.08 3.58
CA ALA A 175 6.87 -1.28 4.11
C ALA A 175 6.45 -2.28 3.01
N ILE A 176 5.52 -1.90 2.15
CA ILE A 176 5.12 -2.71 0.99
C ILE A 176 6.31 -2.92 0.05
N THR A 177 7.04 -1.86 -0.27
CA THR A 177 8.19 -1.92 -1.17
C THR A 177 9.28 -2.84 -0.64
N GLN A 178 9.58 -2.77 0.66
CA GLN A 178 10.54 -3.67 1.32
C GLN A 178 10.07 -5.12 1.34
N HIS A 179 8.79 -5.35 1.58
CA HIS A 179 8.19 -6.70 1.60
C HIS A 179 8.20 -7.36 0.21
N LEU A 180 7.93 -6.59 -0.82
CA LEU A 180 7.96 -7.06 -2.21
C LEU A 180 9.40 -7.36 -2.68
N GLY A 181 10.41 -6.86 -1.96
CA GLY A 181 11.82 -7.01 -2.33
C GLY A 181 12.22 -6.11 -3.50
N PRO A 182 13.37 -6.33 -4.12
CA PRO A 182 13.77 -5.57 -5.29
C PRO A 182 12.78 -5.80 -6.43
N ALA A 183 12.30 -4.71 -7.05
CA ALA A 183 11.41 -4.81 -8.21
C ALA A 183 12.13 -5.53 -9.34
N ARG A 184 11.46 -6.43 -10.00
CA ARG A 184 11.95 -7.02 -11.25
C ARG A 184 12.08 -5.90 -12.27
N SER A 185 13.26 -5.74 -12.84
CA SER A 185 13.46 -4.79 -13.92
C SER A 185 12.51 -5.12 -15.08
N GLU A 186 12.12 -4.13 -15.88
CA GLU A 186 11.33 -4.39 -17.10
C GLU A 186 12.01 -5.44 -17.99
N VAL A 187 13.35 -5.47 -17.98
CA VAL A 187 14.16 -6.46 -18.67
C VAL A 187 13.95 -7.85 -18.07
N ASP A 188 13.95 -7.99 -16.74
CA ASP A 188 13.69 -9.25 -16.06
C ASP A 188 12.28 -9.77 -16.30
N GLN A 189 11.30 -8.87 -16.34
CA GLN A 189 9.91 -9.23 -16.63
C GLN A 189 9.74 -9.66 -18.08
N SER A 190 10.33 -8.94 -19.03
CA SER A 190 10.37 -9.31 -20.45
C SER A 190 11.08 -10.65 -20.68
N MET A 191 12.19 -10.90 -19.99
CA MET A 191 12.89 -12.19 -20.02
C MET A 191 11.97 -13.33 -19.56
N LEU A 192 11.29 -13.18 -18.42
CA LEU A 192 10.36 -14.19 -17.91
C LEU A 192 9.17 -14.42 -18.84
N GLU A 193 8.66 -13.38 -19.48
CA GLU A 193 7.58 -13.47 -20.46
C GLU A 193 8.01 -14.22 -21.72
N SER A 194 9.27 -14.14 -22.09
CA SER A 194 9.85 -14.86 -23.22
C SER A 194 9.96 -16.39 -23.00
N LEU A 195 9.97 -16.84 -21.73
CA LEU A 195 10.08 -18.25 -21.37
C LEU A 195 8.74 -18.96 -21.55
N THR A 196 8.78 -20.12 -22.18
CA THR A 196 7.64 -21.04 -22.20
C THR A 196 7.34 -21.59 -20.80
N PRO A 197 6.13 -22.13 -20.52
CA PRO A 197 5.82 -22.74 -19.23
C PRO A 197 6.87 -23.78 -18.80
N ARG A 198 7.34 -24.61 -19.75
CA ARG A 198 8.34 -25.64 -19.50
C ARG A 198 9.73 -25.09 -19.16
N GLU A 199 10.13 -24.02 -19.82
CA GLU A 199 11.39 -23.34 -19.54
C GLU A 199 11.35 -22.64 -18.17
N ARG A 200 10.20 -22.13 -17.73
CA ARG A 200 10.01 -21.59 -16.37
C ARG A 200 10.13 -22.67 -15.29
N GLU A 201 9.57 -23.85 -15.53
CA GLU A 201 9.73 -25.00 -14.62
C GLU A 201 11.19 -25.40 -14.48
N ILE A 202 11.92 -25.47 -15.59
CA ILE A 202 13.38 -25.74 -15.58
C ILE A 202 14.10 -24.65 -14.79
N LEU A 203 13.86 -23.37 -15.10
CA LEU A 203 14.49 -22.24 -14.42
C LEU A 203 14.29 -22.29 -12.91
N ALA A 204 13.07 -22.62 -12.47
CA ALA A 204 12.72 -22.73 -11.04
C ALA A 204 13.53 -23.84 -10.31
N LEU A 205 14.02 -24.83 -11.01
CA LEU A 205 14.77 -25.95 -10.45
C LEU A 205 16.28 -25.78 -10.52
N LEU A 206 16.79 -24.84 -11.31
CA LEU A 206 18.24 -24.59 -11.44
C LEU A 206 18.93 -24.20 -10.13
N PRO A 207 18.34 -23.37 -9.24
CA PRO A 207 18.95 -23.05 -7.96
C PRO A 207 19.25 -24.25 -7.06
N ALA A 208 18.45 -25.32 -7.17
CA ALA A 208 18.66 -26.56 -6.43
C ALA A 208 19.86 -27.39 -6.94
N GLY A 209 20.57 -26.93 -7.97
CA GLY A 209 21.77 -27.62 -8.52
C GLY A 209 21.50 -28.93 -9.24
N MET A 210 20.25 -29.26 -9.57
CA MET A 210 19.84 -30.53 -10.17
C MET A 210 20.52 -30.80 -11.52
N SER A 211 21.07 -31.98 -11.73
CA SER A 211 21.57 -32.46 -13.03
C SER A 211 20.46 -32.60 -14.06
N ASN A 212 20.78 -32.76 -15.36
CA ASN A 212 19.78 -32.94 -16.39
C ASN A 212 18.98 -34.27 -16.19
N ASN A 213 19.59 -35.27 -15.57
CA ASN A 213 18.93 -36.53 -15.23
C ASN A 213 17.88 -36.28 -14.14
N GLU A 214 18.23 -35.54 -13.08
CA GLU A 214 17.32 -35.21 -11.98
C GLU A 214 16.18 -34.29 -12.44
N LEU A 215 16.50 -33.27 -13.28
CA LEU A 215 15.49 -32.42 -13.93
C LEU A 215 14.54 -33.26 -14.79
N GLY A 216 15.08 -34.21 -15.59
CA GLY A 216 14.31 -35.10 -16.42
C GLY A 216 13.36 -35.97 -15.58
N ALA A 217 13.88 -36.60 -14.52
CA ALA A 217 13.09 -37.40 -13.60
C ALA A 217 11.98 -36.59 -12.91
N LYS A 218 12.31 -35.40 -12.39
CA LYS A 218 11.37 -34.51 -11.69
C LYS A 218 10.26 -33.98 -12.59
N LEU A 219 10.58 -33.72 -13.84
CA LEU A 219 9.68 -33.12 -14.81
C LEU A 219 9.02 -34.18 -15.77
N GLY A 220 9.32 -35.46 -15.63
CA GLY A 220 8.76 -36.50 -16.45
C GLY A 220 9.20 -36.46 -17.92
N ILE A 221 10.47 -36.06 -18.20
CA ILE A 221 11.05 -35.96 -19.55
C ILE A 221 12.41 -36.65 -19.61
N ALA A 222 12.86 -36.98 -20.81
CA ALA A 222 14.19 -37.53 -21.01
C ALA A 222 15.27 -36.52 -20.64
N ALA A 223 16.40 -36.99 -20.10
CA ALA A 223 17.53 -36.12 -19.74
C ALA A 223 18.07 -35.29 -20.91
N GLY A 224 18.05 -35.83 -22.12
CA GLY A 224 18.38 -35.09 -23.34
C GLY A 224 17.44 -33.93 -23.65
N THR A 225 16.12 -34.15 -23.40
CA THR A 225 15.13 -33.08 -23.51
C THR A 225 15.31 -32.01 -22.46
N ALA A 226 15.61 -32.39 -21.20
CA ALA A 226 15.94 -31.46 -20.15
C ALA A 226 17.15 -30.60 -20.51
N LYS A 227 18.22 -31.18 -21.07
CA LYS A 227 19.40 -30.48 -21.57
C LYS A 227 18.99 -29.40 -22.61
N ILE A 228 18.18 -29.72 -23.57
CA ILE A 228 17.72 -28.77 -24.61
C ILE A 228 16.94 -27.62 -23.98
N HIS A 229 16.08 -27.89 -23.00
CA HIS A 229 15.34 -26.83 -22.29
C HIS A 229 16.29 -25.93 -21.47
N VAL A 230 17.29 -26.51 -20.80
CA VAL A 230 18.32 -25.73 -20.10
C VAL A 230 19.05 -24.81 -21.08
N GLU A 231 19.52 -25.31 -22.21
CA GLU A 231 20.22 -24.50 -23.24
C GLU A 231 19.33 -23.35 -23.75
N ARG A 232 18.04 -23.59 -23.97
CA ARG A 232 17.09 -22.53 -24.35
C ARG A 232 16.91 -21.49 -23.27
N VAL A 233 16.84 -21.91 -22.00
CA VAL A 233 16.78 -20.98 -20.85
C VAL A 233 18.04 -20.11 -20.81
N LEU A 234 19.25 -20.70 -20.95
CA LEU A 234 20.51 -19.96 -20.96
C LEU A 234 20.51 -18.90 -22.06
N ASN A 235 20.12 -19.27 -23.27
CA ASN A 235 20.06 -18.36 -24.42
C ASN A 235 19.06 -17.21 -24.19
N LYS A 236 17.88 -17.50 -23.67
CA LYS A 236 16.84 -16.50 -23.43
C LYS A 236 17.18 -15.56 -22.27
N LEU A 237 17.88 -16.04 -21.26
CA LEU A 237 18.40 -15.23 -20.15
C LEU A 237 19.69 -14.48 -20.50
N GLY A 238 20.31 -14.75 -21.66
CA GLY A 238 21.58 -14.15 -22.07
C GLY A 238 22.76 -14.50 -21.17
N VAL A 239 22.73 -15.68 -20.53
CA VAL A 239 23.76 -16.15 -19.61
C VAL A 239 24.61 -17.25 -20.25
N LYS A 240 25.88 -17.37 -19.83
CA LYS A 240 26.85 -18.26 -20.46
C LYS A 240 26.78 -19.71 -19.96
N ASP A 241 26.39 -19.88 -18.71
CA ASP A 241 26.41 -21.19 -18.05
C ASP A 241 25.25 -21.37 -17.06
N ARG A 242 25.09 -22.60 -16.62
CA ARG A 242 24.06 -23.04 -15.70
C ARG A 242 24.14 -22.35 -14.32
N THR A 243 25.36 -22.06 -13.85
CA THR A 243 25.56 -21.41 -12.56
C THR A 243 25.03 -19.98 -12.62
N GLN A 244 25.32 -19.26 -13.68
CA GLN A 244 24.78 -17.91 -13.90
C GLN A 244 23.26 -17.95 -14.04
N ALA A 245 22.69 -18.97 -14.69
CA ALA A 245 21.24 -19.11 -14.77
C ALA A 245 20.61 -19.40 -13.40
N ALA A 246 21.27 -20.18 -12.55
CA ALA A 246 20.81 -20.43 -11.19
C ALA A 246 20.84 -19.16 -10.32
N VAL A 247 21.92 -18.38 -10.41
CA VAL A 247 22.03 -17.07 -9.73
C VAL A 247 20.91 -16.15 -10.23
N LYS A 248 20.73 -16.05 -11.55
CA LYS A 248 19.67 -15.23 -12.14
C LYS A 248 18.27 -15.67 -11.72
N ALA A 249 18.05 -16.99 -11.59
CA ALA A 249 16.81 -17.52 -11.07
C ALA A 249 16.54 -17.08 -9.64
N VAL A 250 17.55 -17.06 -8.76
CA VAL A 250 17.42 -16.54 -7.38
C VAL A 250 17.11 -15.05 -7.38
N GLU A 251 17.75 -14.24 -8.21
CA GLU A 251 17.46 -12.82 -8.39
C GLU A 251 16.01 -12.59 -8.88
N LEU A 252 15.52 -13.48 -9.74
CA LEU A 252 14.14 -13.50 -10.22
C LEU A 252 13.13 -14.06 -9.20
N GLY A 253 13.58 -14.40 -7.97
CA GLY A 253 12.72 -14.81 -6.85
C GLY A 253 12.39 -16.30 -6.81
N TYR A 254 13.06 -17.14 -7.61
CA TYR A 254 13.00 -18.60 -7.44
C TYR A 254 13.92 -19.01 -6.29
N LYS A 255 13.35 -19.65 -5.28
CA LYS A 255 14.11 -20.16 -4.13
C LYS A 255 14.45 -21.65 -4.35
N SER A 256 15.65 -22.04 -3.91
CA SER A 256 16.09 -23.45 -3.85
C SER A 256 15.26 -24.24 -2.85
#